data_3acb57eca71873e137a1b4aefdadaf1a
#
_entry.id   3acb57eca71873e137a1b4aefdadaf1a
#
_cell.length_a   1.000
_cell.length_b   1.000
_cell.length_c   1.000
_cell.angle_alpha   90.00
_cell.angle_beta   90.00
_cell.angle_gamma   90.00
#
_symmetry.space_group_name_H-M   'P 1'
#
loop_
_entity.id
_entity.type
_entity.pdbx_description
1 polymer ?
#
loop_
_entity_poly.entity_id
_entity_poly.type
_entity_poly.pdbx_seq_one_letter_code
_entity_poly.pdbx_strand_id
1 'polypeptide(L)'
;MKSLKYYLMALAGIAMLNACSDDDPVPGNPTMDFQAEPSSALFGDSLPFTIKASDADVPLSTLKARLYFSDEMVSETIIRTKVNGQDYTGKIYVPYLANIPNGTATLKFILQNINFTITEKSYDVALSRPDFPYLTLISGDQEYRMEKSQPISIA
;
A
#
# COMPACT_ATOMS: atom_id res chain seq x y z
N MET A 1 32.73 43.47 -47.66
CA MET A 1 33.25 42.37 -46.81
C MET A 1 32.89 42.51 -45.30
N LYS A 2 32.33 43.62 -44.86
CA LYS A 2 31.90 43.77 -43.43
C LYS A 2 30.54 43.13 -43.13
N SER A 3 29.63 43.03 -44.10
CA SER A 3 28.28 42.45 -43.92
C SER A 3 28.28 40.93 -43.80
N LEU A 4 29.21 40.22 -44.41
CA LEU A 4 29.27 38.76 -44.38
C LEU A 4 29.60 38.19 -42.96
N LYS A 5 30.36 38.95 -42.16
CA LYS A 5 30.70 38.56 -40.79
C LYS A 5 29.49 38.60 -39.85
N TYR A 6 28.56 39.51 -40.06
CA TYR A 6 27.31 39.59 -39.25
C TYR A 6 26.30 38.53 -39.60
N TYR A 7 26.27 38.10 -40.89
CA TYR A 7 25.42 36.96 -41.29
C TYR A 7 25.91 35.62 -40.74
N LEU A 8 27.25 35.45 -40.67
CA LEU A 8 27.84 34.25 -40.10
C LEU A 8 27.61 34.16 -38.56
N MET A 9 27.65 35.31 -37.86
CA MET A 9 27.37 35.38 -36.43
C MET A 9 25.85 35.16 -36.14
N ALA A 10 24.96 35.65 -36.98
CA ALA A 10 23.53 35.43 -36.84
C ALA A 10 23.13 33.95 -37.08
N LEU A 11 23.81 33.27 -38.02
CA LEU A 11 23.55 31.86 -38.31
C LEU A 11 24.04 30.92 -37.18
N ALA A 12 25.14 31.27 -36.53
CA ALA A 12 25.66 30.53 -35.37
C ALA A 12 24.78 30.69 -34.12
N GLY A 13 24.06 31.82 -33.98
CA GLY A 13 23.13 32.06 -32.86
C GLY A 13 21.84 31.26 -32.95
N ILE A 14 21.40 30.92 -34.17
CA ILE A 14 20.14 30.14 -34.37
C ILE A 14 20.36 28.62 -34.15
N ALA A 15 21.59 28.13 -34.33
CA ALA A 15 21.90 26.71 -34.13
C ALA A 15 21.97 26.31 -32.66
N MET A 16 21.99 27.24 -31.71
CA MET A 16 22.02 26.93 -30.27
C MET A 16 20.62 26.85 -29.59
N LEU A 17 19.56 27.13 -30.33
CA LEU A 17 18.19 27.12 -29.78
C LEU A 17 17.46 25.76 -29.94
N ASN A 18 18.07 24.77 -30.58
CA ASN A 18 17.50 23.45 -30.74
C ASN A 18 18.10 22.37 -29.81
N ALA A 19 18.78 22.77 -28.74
CA ALA A 19 19.38 21.85 -27.76
C ALA A 19 18.55 21.68 -26.48
N CYS A 20 17.26 22.01 -26.50
CA CYS A 20 16.31 21.41 -25.56
C CYS A 20 15.74 20.18 -26.25
N SER A 21 16.40 19.05 -26.11
CA SER A 21 15.69 17.78 -26.21
C SER A 21 14.72 17.79 -25.00
N ASP A 22 13.45 17.98 -25.29
CA ASP A 22 12.39 17.60 -24.35
C ASP A 22 12.45 16.07 -24.23
N ASP A 23 13.40 15.59 -23.42
CA ASP A 23 13.38 14.25 -22.89
C ASP A 23 12.21 14.23 -21.88
N ASP A 24 11.00 14.08 -22.39
CA ASP A 24 9.85 13.80 -21.55
C ASP A 24 10.20 12.59 -20.67
N PRO A 25 10.08 12.73 -19.35
CA PRO A 25 10.46 11.65 -18.46
C PRO A 25 9.63 10.40 -18.79
N VAL A 26 10.32 9.30 -19.06
CA VAL A 26 9.66 8.00 -19.29
C VAL A 26 8.76 7.70 -18.11
N PRO A 27 7.45 7.48 -18.30
CA PRO A 27 6.54 7.27 -17.17
C PRO A 27 6.83 5.99 -16.40
N GLY A 28 7.42 4.99 -17.06
CA GLY A 28 7.62 3.66 -16.52
C GLY A 28 6.33 2.83 -16.49
N ASN A 29 6.44 1.60 -16.03
CA ASN A 29 5.31 0.67 -15.89
C ASN A 29 5.51 -0.22 -14.65
N PRO A 30 5.24 0.30 -13.44
CA PRO A 30 5.40 -0.48 -12.21
C PRO A 30 4.45 -1.67 -12.19
N THR A 31 4.96 -2.84 -11.82
CA THR A 31 4.23 -4.12 -11.77
C THR A 31 4.34 -4.77 -10.40
N MET A 32 3.28 -5.48 -10.02
CA MET A 32 3.19 -6.20 -8.74
C MET A 32 2.78 -7.66 -8.99
N ASP A 33 3.61 -8.60 -8.51
CA ASP A 33 3.31 -10.02 -8.50
C ASP A 33 3.20 -10.52 -7.06
N PHE A 34 2.06 -11.12 -6.74
CA PHE A 34 1.77 -11.61 -5.39
C PHE A 34 2.15 -13.09 -5.30
N GLN A 35 2.87 -13.47 -4.23
CA GLN A 35 3.17 -14.89 -3.95
C GLN A 35 1.92 -15.63 -3.46
N ALA A 36 1.06 -14.93 -2.70
CA ALA A 36 -0.24 -15.43 -2.27
C ALA A 36 -1.21 -14.25 -2.17
N GLU A 37 -2.43 -14.46 -2.60
CA GLU A 37 -3.49 -13.47 -2.47
C GLU A 37 -4.06 -13.49 -1.06
N PRO A 38 -4.11 -12.34 -0.37
CA PRO A 38 -4.72 -12.25 0.94
C PRO A 38 -6.23 -12.46 0.84
N SER A 39 -6.79 -13.38 1.62
CA SER A 39 -8.21 -13.75 1.52
C SER A 39 -9.00 -13.59 2.81
N SER A 40 -8.37 -13.71 3.97
CA SER A 40 -9.06 -13.60 5.27
C SER A 40 -8.14 -13.16 6.39
N ALA A 41 -8.70 -12.50 7.41
CA ALA A 41 -8.00 -12.11 8.63
C ALA A 41 -8.98 -12.02 9.82
N LEU A 42 -8.43 -12.03 11.03
CA LEU A 42 -9.20 -11.77 12.25
C LEU A 42 -9.04 -10.29 12.66
N PHE A 43 -10.10 -9.70 13.21
CA PHE A 43 -9.99 -8.41 13.86
C PHE A 43 -8.99 -8.47 15.03
N GLY A 44 -8.11 -7.46 15.11
CA GLY A 44 -7.04 -7.39 16.10
C GLY A 44 -5.74 -8.04 15.67
N ASP A 45 -5.71 -8.73 14.54
CA ASP A 45 -4.54 -9.41 14.01
C ASP A 45 -3.82 -8.58 12.93
N SER A 46 -2.77 -9.13 12.35
CA SER A 46 -2.04 -8.54 11.24
C SER A 46 -2.01 -9.49 10.06
N LEU A 47 -2.39 -9.00 8.89
CA LEU A 47 -2.39 -9.75 7.64
C LEU A 47 -1.05 -9.57 6.94
N PRO A 48 -0.21 -10.62 6.85
CA PRO A 48 1.07 -10.56 6.14
C PRO A 48 0.86 -10.57 4.63
N PHE A 49 1.79 -9.94 3.90
CA PHE A 49 1.85 -10.00 2.45
C PHE A 49 3.30 -10.02 1.95
N THR A 50 3.51 -10.61 0.78
CA THR A 50 4.78 -10.59 0.05
C THR A 50 4.50 -10.30 -1.41
N ILE A 51 5.13 -9.24 -1.93
CA ILE A 51 4.91 -8.73 -3.27
C ILE A 51 6.26 -8.55 -3.94
N LYS A 52 6.43 -9.17 -5.09
CA LYS A 52 7.54 -8.87 -6.00
C LYS A 52 7.17 -7.62 -6.80
N ALA A 53 7.91 -6.54 -6.60
CA ALA A 53 7.66 -5.27 -7.26
C ALA A 53 8.78 -4.95 -8.25
N SER A 54 8.42 -4.53 -9.46
CA SER A 54 9.38 -4.14 -10.49
C SER A 54 8.83 -3.06 -11.42
N ASP A 55 9.75 -2.29 -11.99
CA ASP A 55 9.53 -1.38 -13.10
C ASP A 55 10.77 -1.46 -13.99
N ALA A 56 10.60 -1.73 -15.29
CA ALA A 56 11.73 -1.96 -16.19
C ALA A 56 12.55 -0.70 -16.44
N ASP A 57 11.91 0.46 -16.47
CA ASP A 57 12.47 1.69 -17.01
C ASP A 57 12.75 2.74 -15.92
N VAL A 58 12.00 2.72 -14.82
CA VAL A 58 12.02 3.77 -13.81
C VAL A 58 12.20 3.18 -12.41
N PRO A 59 13.08 3.73 -11.56
CA PRO A 59 13.22 3.25 -10.18
C PRO A 59 11.90 3.33 -9.41
N LEU A 60 11.63 2.30 -8.62
CA LEU A 60 10.50 2.26 -7.70
C LEU A 60 10.68 3.28 -6.56
N SER A 61 9.59 3.71 -5.96
CA SER A 61 9.55 4.68 -4.86
C SER A 61 8.90 4.10 -3.60
N THR A 62 7.61 3.78 -3.69
CA THR A 62 6.83 3.32 -2.54
C THR A 62 5.82 2.25 -2.91
N LEU A 63 5.62 1.30 -1.99
CA LEU A 63 4.51 0.36 -1.97
C LEU A 63 3.65 0.67 -0.75
N LYS A 64 2.36 0.96 -0.96
CA LYS A 64 1.38 1.18 0.11
C LYS A 64 0.39 0.03 0.12
N ALA A 65 0.09 -0.48 1.31
CA ALA A 65 -1.02 -1.38 1.56
C ALA A 65 -2.06 -0.64 2.40
N ARG A 66 -3.31 -0.57 1.95
CA ARG A 66 -4.42 0.13 2.60
C ARG A 66 -5.59 -0.80 2.81
N LEU A 67 -6.08 -0.88 4.02
CA LEU A 67 -7.27 -1.65 4.34
C LEU A 67 -8.46 -0.70 4.48
N TYR A 68 -9.52 -0.99 3.75
CA TYR A 68 -10.78 -0.25 3.79
C TYR A 68 -11.88 -1.16 4.32
N PHE A 69 -12.69 -0.64 5.23
CA PHE A 69 -13.90 -1.29 5.72
C PHE A 69 -15.04 -0.27 5.66
N SER A 70 -16.15 -0.64 4.99
CA SER A 70 -17.27 0.29 4.70
C SER A 70 -16.80 1.62 4.06
N ASP A 71 -15.89 1.53 3.07
CA ASP A 71 -15.29 2.65 2.33
C ASP A 71 -14.38 3.59 3.17
N GLU A 72 -14.20 3.32 4.46
CA GLU A 72 -13.26 4.04 5.30
C GLU A 72 -11.91 3.32 5.37
N MET A 73 -10.82 4.08 5.21
CA MET A 73 -9.47 3.55 5.41
C MET A 73 -9.22 3.35 6.90
N VAL A 74 -9.10 2.09 7.31
CA VAL A 74 -8.91 1.72 8.73
C VAL A 74 -7.47 1.41 9.08
N SER A 75 -6.61 1.16 8.09
CA SER A 75 -5.19 0.87 8.30
C SER A 75 -4.37 1.15 7.05
N GLU A 76 -3.11 1.55 7.23
CA GLU A 76 -2.14 1.74 6.16
C GLU A 76 -0.75 1.24 6.59
N THR A 77 -0.05 0.62 5.64
CA THR A 77 1.36 0.27 5.76
C THR A 77 2.10 0.80 4.54
N ILE A 78 3.24 1.47 4.74
CA ILE A 78 4.06 2.04 3.67
C ILE A 78 5.45 1.43 3.70
N ILE A 79 5.89 0.90 2.56
CA ILE A 79 7.22 0.31 2.37
C ILE A 79 7.95 1.14 1.31
N ARG A 80 9.21 1.52 1.58
CA ARG A 80 10.07 2.13 0.56
C ARG A 80 10.65 1.05 -0.33
N THR A 81 10.36 1.15 -1.63
CA THR A 81 10.82 0.19 -2.64
C THR A 81 12.00 0.79 -3.38
N LYS A 82 13.23 0.35 -3.04
CA LYS A 82 14.46 0.90 -3.64
C LYS A 82 15.08 0.00 -4.70
N VAL A 83 14.74 -1.27 -4.71
CA VAL A 83 15.36 -2.30 -5.56
C VAL A 83 14.30 -2.92 -6.45
N ASN A 84 14.58 -2.93 -7.74
CA ASN A 84 13.71 -3.53 -8.75
C ASN A 84 13.77 -5.06 -8.71
N GLY A 85 12.63 -5.72 -8.93
CA GLY A 85 12.53 -7.17 -8.99
C GLY A 85 12.73 -7.91 -7.67
N GLN A 86 12.73 -7.18 -6.54
CA GLN A 86 12.87 -7.74 -5.19
C GLN A 86 11.51 -8.04 -4.58
N ASP A 87 11.46 -9.04 -3.69
CA ASP A 87 10.32 -9.32 -2.85
C ASP A 87 10.26 -8.33 -1.67
N TYR A 88 9.14 -7.65 -1.55
CA TYR A 88 8.82 -6.76 -0.44
C TYR A 88 7.82 -7.42 0.48
N THR A 89 8.23 -7.69 1.70
CA THR A 89 7.41 -8.32 2.73
C THR A 89 6.93 -7.26 3.72
N GLY A 90 5.66 -7.32 4.06
CA GLY A 90 5.04 -6.46 5.04
C GLY A 90 3.85 -7.12 5.72
N LYS A 91 3.25 -6.38 6.62
CA LYS A 91 1.98 -6.73 7.25
C LYS A 91 1.12 -5.50 7.42
N ILE A 92 -0.18 -5.66 7.25
CA ILE A 92 -1.16 -4.61 7.55
C ILE A 92 -1.94 -5.01 8.79
N TYR A 93 -2.09 -4.08 9.72
CA TYR A 93 -2.88 -4.30 10.92
C TYR A 93 -4.36 -4.25 10.60
N VAL A 94 -5.12 -5.21 11.13
CA VAL A 94 -6.57 -5.27 11.06
C VAL A 94 -7.12 -4.79 12.41
N PRO A 95 -7.55 -3.53 12.53
CA PRO A 95 -7.95 -2.99 13.82
C PRO A 95 -9.18 -3.70 14.37
N TYR A 96 -9.22 -3.86 15.70
CA TYR A 96 -10.39 -4.37 16.38
C TYR A 96 -11.44 -3.27 16.47
N LEU A 97 -12.42 -3.32 15.57
CA LEU A 97 -13.52 -2.35 15.54
C LEU A 97 -14.66 -2.86 16.40
N ALA A 98 -14.94 -2.15 17.51
CA ALA A 98 -16.04 -2.50 18.42
C ALA A 98 -17.38 -2.45 17.67
N ASN A 99 -18.26 -3.42 17.96
CA ASN A 99 -19.62 -3.53 17.41
C ASN A 99 -19.73 -3.74 15.89
N ILE A 100 -18.62 -3.97 15.18
CA ILE A 100 -18.66 -4.29 13.77
C ILE A 100 -18.85 -5.81 13.61
N PRO A 101 -19.85 -6.28 12.84
CA PRO A 101 -20.04 -7.69 12.54
C PRO A 101 -18.91 -8.20 11.62
N ASN A 102 -18.82 -9.52 11.48
CA ASN A 102 -18.01 -10.11 10.42
C ASN A 102 -18.42 -9.52 9.07
N GLY A 103 -17.47 -9.31 8.18
CA GLY A 103 -17.73 -8.70 6.89
C GLY A 103 -16.55 -8.80 5.94
N THR A 104 -16.64 -8.11 4.82
CA THR A 104 -15.59 -8.05 3.82
C THR A 104 -14.95 -6.67 3.84
N ALA A 105 -13.62 -6.64 3.89
CA ALA A 105 -12.81 -5.44 3.72
C ALA A 105 -12.16 -5.47 2.35
N THR A 106 -11.81 -4.30 1.81
CA THR A 106 -11.00 -4.19 0.60
C THR A 106 -9.56 -3.86 0.98
N LEU A 107 -8.63 -4.74 0.62
CA LEU A 107 -7.19 -4.50 0.76
C LEU A 107 -6.64 -4.03 -0.58
N LYS A 108 -6.20 -2.76 -0.63
CA LYS A 108 -5.66 -2.11 -1.81
C LYS A 108 -4.15 -1.95 -1.69
N PHE A 109 -3.42 -2.40 -2.71
CA PHE A 109 -2.00 -2.19 -2.87
C PHE A 109 -1.76 -1.15 -3.95
N ILE A 110 -0.87 -0.20 -3.66
CA ILE A 110 -0.52 0.92 -4.54
C ILE A 110 1.00 0.96 -4.65
N LEU A 111 1.52 0.62 -5.84
CA LEU A 111 2.95 0.72 -6.16
C LEU A 111 3.18 1.98 -6.98
N GLN A 112 4.16 2.77 -6.58
CA GLN A 112 4.53 4.02 -7.26
C GLN A 112 6.02 4.05 -7.57
N ASN A 113 6.38 4.51 -8.77
CA ASN A 113 7.75 4.81 -9.16
C ASN A 113 8.13 6.27 -8.85
N ILE A 114 9.38 6.67 -9.11
CA ILE A 114 9.86 8.05 -8.86
C ILE A 114 9.26 9.09 -9.81
N ASN A 115 8.72 8.68 -10.97
CA ASN A 115 8.03 9.54 -11.93
C ASN A 115 6.52 9.61 -11.66
N PHE A 116 6.08 9.18 -10.46
CA PHE A 116 4.70 9.22 -9.99
C PHE A 116 3.72 8.33 -10.76
N THR A 117 4.20 7.44 -11.62
CA THR A 117 3.35 6.41 -12.23
C THR A 117 2.92 5.41 -11.16
N ILE A 118 1.64 5.04 -11.16
CA ILE A 118 0.99 4.23 -10.14
C ILE A 118 0.39 2.99 -10.78
N THR A 119 0.55 1.84 -10.11
CA THR A 119 -0.22 0.62 -10.37
C THR A 119 -0.94 0.22 -9.09
N GLU A 120 -2.22 -0.13 -9.21
CA GLU A 120 -3.06 -0.55 -8.10
C GLU A 120 -3.58 -1.97 -8.30
N LYS A 121 -3.66 -2.74 -7.20
CA LYS A 121 -4.38 -4.01 -7.11
C LYS A 121 -5.20 -4.05 -5.84
N SER A 122 -6.40 -4.60 -5.92
CA SER A 122 -7.32 -4.72 -4.78
C SER A 122 -7.79 -6.16 -4.61
N TYR A 123 -7.95 -6.57 -3.36
CA TYR A 123 -8.43 -7.90 -2.95
C TYR A 123 -9.51 -7.75 -1.90
N ASP A 124 -10.51 -8.60 -1.99
CA ASP A 124 -11.51 -8.73 -0.94
C ASP A 124 -10.99 -9.65 0.15
N VAL A 125 -11.01 -9.17 1.39
CA VAL A 125 -10.53 -9.89 2.57
C VAL A 125 -11.69 -10.12 3.52
N ALA A 126 -12.01 -11.37 3.79
CA ALA A 126 -13.03 -11.71 4.78
C ALA A 126 -12.50 -11.43 6.20
N LEU A 127 -13.15 -10.52 6.90
CA LEU A 127 -12.82 -10.18 8.29
C LEU A 127 -13.79 -10.85 9.24
N SER A 128 -13.26 -11.52 10.25
CA SER A 128 -14.06 -12.16 11.28
C SER A 128 -13.54 -11.86 12.68
N ARG A 129 -14.45 -11.93 13.65
CA ARG A 129 -14.08 -11.81 15.07
C ARG A 129 -13.41 -13.09 15.51
N PRO A 130 -12.34 -12.98 16.32
CA PRO A 130 -11.79 -14.15 16.99
C PRO A 130 -12.85 -14.76 17.89
N ASP A 131 -12.92 -16.09 17.90
CA ASP A 131 -13.83 -16.81 18.78
C ASP A 131 -13.19 -16.96 20.16
N PHE A 132 -13.68 -16.18 21.11
CA PHE A 132 -13.28 -16.30 22.51
C PHE A 132 -14.26 -17.23 23.23
N PRO A 133 -13.85 -18.44 23.60
CA PRO A 133 -14.75 -19.38 24.27
C PRO A 133 -15.14 -18.91 25.68
N TYR A 134 -14.33 -18.04 26.28
CA TYR A 134 -14.60 -17.45 27.60
C TYR A 134 -13.93 -16.09 27.75
N LEU A 135 -14.46 -15.30 28.66
CA LEU A 135 -13.84 -14.09 29.18
C LEU A 135 -13.44 -14.31 30.63
N THR A 136 -12.25 -13.83 31.02
CA THR A 136 -11.83 -13.78 32.40
C THR A 136 -11.96 -12.35 32.91
N LEU A 137 -12.75 -12.17 33.96
CA LEU A 137 -12.84 -10.90 34.69
C LEU A 137 -12.04 -11.05 35.98
N ILE A 138 -11.09 -10.14 36.20
CA ILE A 138 -10.29 -10.08 37.45
C ILE A 138 -10.83 -8.93 38.29
N SER A 139 -11.29 -9.23 39.50
CA SER A 139 -11.73 -8.22 40.46
C SER A 139 -11.03 -8.45 41.80
N GLY A 140 -10.03 -7.62 42.11
CA GLY A 140 -9.13 -7.83 43.25
C GLY A 140 -8.34 -9.12 43.09
N ASP A 141 -8.40 -10.01 44.11
CA ASP A 141 -7.73 -11.32 44.08
C ASP A 141 -8.64 -12.43 43.51
N GLN A 142 -9.80 -12.08 42.97
CA GLN A 142 -10.76 -13.06 42.42
C GLN A 142 -10.80 -13.03 40.91
N GLU A 143 -10.79 -14.22 40.31
CA GLU A 143 -10.89 -14.46 38.89
C GLU A 143 -12.25 -15.11 38.59
N TYR A 144 -13.03 -14.47 37.71
CA TYR A 144 -14.32 -14.96 37.23
C TYR A 144 -14.21 -15.35 35.76
N ARG A 145 -14.44 -16.61 35.46
CA ARG A 145 -14.49 -17.12 34.08
C ARG A 145 -15.93 -17.15 33.59
N MET A 146 -16.21 -16.41 32.51
CA MET A 146 -17.52 -16.37 31.88
C MET A 146 -17.45 -17.06 30.52
N GLU A 147 -18.28 -18.07 30.33
CA GLU A 147 -18.42 -18.73 29.05
C GLU A 147 -19.39 -17.97 28.13
N LYS A 148 -19.16 -18.05 26.81
CA LYS A 148 -19.86 -17.26 25.78
C LYS A 148 -21.41 -17.39 25.80
N SER A 149 -21.95 -18.47 26.35
CA SER A 149 -23.39 -18.77 26.35
C SER A 149 -24.10 -18.54 27.70
N GLN A 150 -23.39 -18.03 28.71
CA GLN A 150 -24.00 -17.89 30.05
C GLN A 150 -24.45 -16.44 30.29
N PRO A 151 -25.70 -16.22 30.71
CA PRO A 151 -26.15 -14.89 31.11
C PRO A 151 -25.39 -14.43 32.37
N ILE A 152 -24.92 -13.18 32.36
CA ILE A 152 -24.30 -12.56 33.52
C ILE A 152 -25.41 -12.18 34.48
N SER A 153 -25.46 -12.85 35.65
CA SER A 153 -26.28 -12.38 36.77
C SER A 153 -25.41 -11.49 37.66
N ILE A 154 -25.65 -10.18 37.58
CA ILE A 154 -25.05 -9.22 38.52
C ILE A 154 -25.95 -9.25 39.77
N ALA A 155 -25.42 -9.76 40.88
CA ALA A 155 -26.07 -9.72 42.19
C ALA A 155 -25.72 -8.40 42.90
#